data_4f0bfbea66ccabfaf3bb838d808b27dc
#
_entry.id   4f0bfbea66ccabfaf3bb838d808b27dc
#
_cell.length_a   1.000
_cell.length_b   1.000
_cell.length_c   1.000
_cell.angle_alpha   90.00
_cell.angle_beta   90.00
_cell.angle_gamma   90.00
#
_symmetry.space_group_name_H-M   'P 1'
#
loop_
_entity.id
_entity.type
_entity.pdbx_description
1 polymer ?
#
loop_
_entity_poly.entity_id
_entity_poly.type
_entity_poly.pdbx_seq_one_letter_code
_entity_poly.pdbx_strand_id
1 'polypeptide(L)'
;MVFALAGNQNSGKTTLFNQLTGSNQHVGNFPGVTVDRKDGVIRGHNSDTVVDLPGIYSLSPYTDEEIVTRDFLLNGHPDGIIDIVDATNIERNLYLSLQLIELNIPMVIALNMM
;
A
#
# COMPACT_ATOMS: atom_id res chain seq x y z
N MET A 1 15.54 1.51 0.87
CA MET A 1 14.34 1.82 1.66
C MET A 1 13.17 0.96 1.20
N VAL A 2 12.27 0.65 2.11
CA VAL A 2 11.06 -0.12 1.81
C VAL A 2 9.85 0.79 1.99
N PHE A 3 9.04 0.92 0.94
CA PHE A 3 7.82 1.71 0.98
C PHE A 3 6.60 0.80 0.89
N ALA A 4 5.58 1.13 1.68
CA ALA A 4 4.30 0.44 1.62
C ALA A 4 3.34 1.23 0.76
N LEU A 5 2.75 0.58 -0.24
CA LEU A 5 1.74 1.20 -1.10
C LEU A 5 0.37 0.81 -0.59
N ALA A 6 -0.38 1.78 -0.10
CA ALA A 6 -1.69 1.57 0.52
C ALA A 6 -2.77 2.36 -0.21
N GLY A 7 -4.00 1.93 -0.07
CA GLY A 7 -5.14 2.62 -0.66
C GLY A 7 -6.37 1.73 -0.71
N ASN A 8 -7.50 2.34 -1.02
CA ASN A 8 -8.75 1.61 -1.21
C ASN A 8 -8.70 0.76 -2.48
N GLN A 9 -9.55 -0.23 -2.54
CA GLN A 9 -9.74 -0.98 -3.78
C GLN A 9 -10.20 -0.01 -4.88
N ASN A 10 -9.71 -0.23 -6.09
CA ASN A 10 -10.06 0.59 -7.27
C ASN A 10 -9.61 2.06 -7.17
N SER A 11 -8.60 2.35 -6.36
CA SER A 11 -8.04 3.70 -6.25
C SER A 11 -6.96 4.02 -7.29
N GLY A 12 -6.62 3.06 -8.14
CA GLY A 12 -5.51 3.21 -9.08
C GLY A 12 -4.18 2.69 -8.55
N LYS A 13 -4.22 1.98 -7.43
CA LYS A 13 -3.02 1.49 -6.75
C LYS A 13 -2.19 0.54 -7.62
N THR A 14 -2.84 -0.39 -8.33
CA THR A 14 -2.16 -1.32 -9.22
C THR A 14 -1.45 -0.58 -10.36
N THR A 15 -2.10 0.41 -10.94
CA THR A 15 -1.50 1.22 -12.01
C THR A 15 -0.24 1.93 -11.52
N LEU A 16 -0.31 2.55 -10.36
CA LEU A 16 0.87 3.23 -9.79
C LEU A 16 1.98 2.23 -9.46
N PHE A 17 1.65 1.09 -8.88
CA PHE A 17 2.63 0.06 -8.58
C PHE A 17 3.37 -0.39 -9.86
N ASN A 18 2.63 -0.62 -10.94
CA ASN A 18 3.22 -1.03 -12.21
C ASN A 18 4.11 0.08 -12.81
N GLN A 19 3.71 1.33 -12.65
CA GLN A 19 4.52 2.46 -13.12
C GLN A 19 5.82 2.61 -12.32
N LEU A 20 5.77 2.36 -11.02
CA LEU A 20 6.94 2.47 -10.15
C LEU A 20 7.95 1.35 -10.39
N THR A 21 7.48 0.14 -10.63
CA THR A 21 8.35 -1.05 -10.67
C THR A 21 8.64 -1.55 -12.08
N GLY A 22 7.78 -1.26 -13.04
CA GLY A 22 7.90 -1.81 -14.38
C GLY A 22 7.79 -3.33 -14.35
N SER A 23 8.78 -4.03 -14.90
CA SER A 23 8.84 -5.50 -14.93
C SER A 23 9.54 -6.11 -13.71
N ASN A 24 10.03 -5.31 -12.79
CA ASN A 24 10.83 -5.78 -11.64
C ASN A 24 9.91 -6.11 -10.44
N GLN A 25 8.98 -7.04 -10.64
CA GLN A 25 8.00 -7.41 -9.63
C GLN A 25 8.20 -8.84 -9.16
N HIS A 26 8.01 -9.04 -7.87
CA HIS A 26 7.94 -10.34 -7.22
C HIS A 26 6.53 -10.59 -6.74
N VAL A 27 6.00 -11.79 -6.99
CA VAL A 27 4.66 -12.18 -6.56
C VAL A 27 4.75 -13.39 -5.64
N GLY A 28 4.06 -13.33 -4.52
CA GLY A 28 3.98 -14.41 -3.56
C GLY A 28 2.77 -14.21 -2.67
N ASN A 29 2.80 -14.81 -1.50
CA ASN A 29 1.74 -14.63 -0.50
C ASN A 29 2.33 -14.07 0.78
N PHE A 30 1.53 -13.33 1.55
CA PHE A 30 1.90 -12.98 2.90
C PHE A 30 1.93 -14.24 3.77
N PRO A 31 2.84 -14.31 4.76
CA PRO A 31 3.00 -15.52 5.58
C PRO A 31 1.69 -15.95 6.25
N GLY A 32 1.34 -17.23 6.13
CA GLY A 32 0.23 -17.85 6.84
C GLY A 32 -1.15 -17.60 6.26
N VAL A 33 -1.26 -16.87 5.15
CA VAL A 33 -2.55 -16.57 4.52
C VAL A 33 -2.45 -16.68 3.00
N THR A 34 -3.61 -16.67 2.33
CA THR A 34 -3.67 -16.76 0.86
C THR A 34 -3.77 -15.38 0.19
N VAL A 35 -3.45 -14.32 0.92
CA VAL A 35 -3.45 -12.96 0.39
C VAL A 35 -2.20 -12.73 -0.43
N ASP A 36 -2.36 -12.24 -1.66
CA ASP A 36 -1.25 -11.97 -2.56
C ASP A 36 -0.35 -10.86 -2.02
N ARG A 37 0.95 -11.10 -2.16
CA ARG A 37 1.97 -10.09 -1.89
C ARG A 37 2.70 -9.80 -3.19
N LYS A 38 2.71 -8.53 -3.60
CA LYS A 38 3.51 -8.06 -4.72
C LYS A 38 4.50 -7.03 -4.19
N ASP A 39 5.75 -7.21 -4.52
CA ASP A 39 6.76 -6.22 -4.22
C ASP A 39 7.71 -6.11 -5.40
N GLY A 40 8.39 -4.98 -5.49
CA GLY A 40 9.27 -4.72 -6.59
C GLY A 40 10.25 -3.60 -6.30
N VAL A 41 11.30 -3.57 -7.10
CA VAL A 41 12.31 -2.51 -7.04
C VAL A 41 11.79 -1.31 -7.82
N ILE A 42 11.92 -0.13 -7.25
CA ILE A 42 11.50 1.10 -7.92
C ILE A 42 12.46 1.40 -9.07
N ARG A 43 11.92 1.68 -10.25
CA ARG A 43 12.72 1.97 -11.43
C ARG A 43 13.63 3.18 -11.20
N GLY A 44 14.91 3.02 -11.52
CA GLY A 44 15.90 4.07 -11.33
C GLY A 44 16.42 4.21 -9.89
N HIS A 45 15.91 3.37 -8.98
CA HIS A 45 16.28 3.41 -7.55
C HIS A 45 16.48 1.99 -7.04
N ASN A 46 17.57 1.36 -7.41
CA ASN A 46 17.80 -0.08 -7.18
C ASN A 46 17.83 -0.48 -5.70
N SER A 47 18.07 0.45 -4.80
CA SER A 47 18.07 0.17 -3.36
C SER A 47 16.71 0.39 -2.70
N ASP A 48 15.72 0.86 -3.45
CA ASP A 48 14.39 1.15 -2.93
C ASP A 48 13.38 0.15 -3.48
N THR A 49 12.58 -0.42 -2.57
CA THR A 49 11.52 -1.36 -2.93
C THR A 49 10.18 -0.83 -2.49
N VAL A 50 9.13 -1.27 -3.17
CA VAL A 50 7.75 -0.96 -2.80
C VAL A 50 6.98 -2.26 -2.66
N VAL A 51 6.20 -2.36 -1.57
CA VAL A 51 5.32 -3.50 -1.31
C VAL A 51 3.89 -3.04 -1.57
N ASP A 52 3.22 -3.72 -2.50
CA ASP A 52 1.83 -3.44 -2.83
C ASP A 52 0.93 -4.15 -1.82
N LEU A 53 0.36 -3.39 -0.89
CA LEU A 53 -0.54 -3.93 0.11
C LEU A 53 -1.93 -4.16 -0.49
N PRO A 54 -2.73 -5.09 0.08
CA PRO A 54 -4.10 -5.28 -0.38
C PRO A 54 -4.91 -4.00 -0.30
N GLY A 55 -5.83 -3.81 -1.24
CA GLY A 55 -6.76 -2.69 -1.18
C GLY A 55 -7.74 -2.86 -0.02
N ILE A 56 -7.79 -1.88 0.88
CA ILE A 56 -8.64 -1.91 2.06
C ILE A 56 -9.29 -0.54 2.27
N TYR A 57 -10.35 -0.51 3.06
CA TYR A 57 -11.04 0.74 3.40
C TYR A 57 -10.73 1.23 4.81
N SER A 58 -10.19 0.35 5.65
CA SER A 58 -9.82 0.69 7.03
C SER A 58 -8.77 -0.31 7.54
N LEU A 59 -8.12 0.03 8.64
CA LEU A 59 -7.17 -0.86 9.32
C LEU A 59 -7.84 -1.73 10.38
N SER A 60 -9.10 -2.07 10.19
CA SER A 60 -9.84 -2.96 11.09
C SER A 60 -9.35 -4.39 10.95
N PRO A 61 -9.34 -5.20 12.03
CA PRO A 61 -8.83 -6.58 11.96
C PRO A 61 -9.93 -7.60 11.62
N TYR A 62 -10.75 -7.34 10.59
CA TYR A 62 -11.88 -8.19 10.27
C TYR A 62 -11.68 -9.12 9.08
N THR A 63 -10.88 -8.71 8.11
CA THR A 63 -10.59 -9.53 6.93
C THR A 63 -9.11 -9.88 6.92
N ASP A 64 -8.75 -10.92 6.15
CA ASP A 64 -7.33 -11.31 6.00
C ASP A 64 -6.53 -10.16 5.38
N GLU A 65 -7.11 -9.43 4.43
CA GLU A 65 -6.47 -8.29 3.79
C GLU A 65 -6.18 -7.16 4.80
N GLU A 66 -7.13 -6.87 5.67
CA GLU A 66 -6.96 -5.85 6.70
C GLU A 66 -5.92 -6.27 7.74
N ILE A 67 -5.97 -7.53 8.17
CA ILE A 67 -5.01 -8.06 9.15
C ILE A 67 -3.60 -8.04 8.59
N VAL A 68 -3.41 -8.48 7.35
CA VAL A 68 -2.11 -8.49 6.67
C VAL A 68 -1.55 -7.09 6.54
N THR A 69 -2.37 -6.14 6.11
CA THR A 69 -1.93 -4.75 5.94
C THR A 69 -1.52 -4.15 7.27
N ARG A 70 -2.34 -4.33 8.29
CA ARG A 70 -2.06 -3.81 9.62
C ARG A 70 -0.77 -4.40 10.19
N ASP A 71 -0.62 -5.73 10.07
CA ASP A 71 0.57 -6.41 10.57
C ASP A 71 1.83 -5.92 9.86
N PHE A 72 1.79 -5.77 8.54
CA PHE A 72 2.93 -5.28 7.79
C PHE A 72 3.33 -3.86 8.22
N LEU A 73 2.35 -2.98 8.41
CA LEU A 73 2.64 -1.60 8.80
C LEU A 73 3.17 -1.49 10.22
N LEU A 74 2.70 -2.33 11.14
CA LEU A 74 3.11 -2.27 12.55
C LEU A 74 4.42 -3.04 12.81
N ASN A 75 4.63 -4.17 12.15
CA ASN A 75 5.74 -5.07 12.44
C ASN A 75 6.75 -5.19 11.31
N GLY A 76 6.40 -4.81 10.10
CA GLY A 76 7.30 -4.84 8.95
C GLY A 76 8.24 -3.64 8.87
N HIS A 77 8.00 -2.62 9.65
CA HIS A 77 8.82 -1.40 9.72
C HIS A 77 9.13 -0.78 8.36
N PRO A 78 8.13 -0.47 7.52
CA PRO A 78 8.42 0.24 6.27
C PRO A 78 8.98 1.63 6.56
N ASP A 79 9.84 2.10 5.68
CA ASP A 79 10.44 3.43 5.81
C ASP A 79 9.46 4.55 5.48
N GLY A 80 8.44 4.26 4.68
CA GLY A 80 7.43 5.22 4.33
C GLY A 80 6.18 4.56 3.75
N ILE A 81 5.10 5.32 3.71
CA ILE A 81 3.83 4.89 3.13
C ILE A 81 3.51 5.80 1.94
N ILE A 82 3.14 5.18 0.83
CA ILE A 82 2.54 5.90 -0.30
C ILE A 82 1.05 5.57 -0.27
N ASP A 83 0.23 6.55 0.12
CA ASP A 83 -1.22 6.37 0.26
C ASP A 83 -1.90 6.92 -1.00
N ILE A 84 -2.49 6.03 -1.80
CA ILE A 84 -3.22 6.45 -2.98
C ILE A 84 -4.65 6.79 -2.61
N VAL A 85 -5.04 8.01 -2.95
CA VAL A 85 -6.38 8.54 -2.70
C VAL A 85 -7.07 8.80 -4.02
N ASP A 86 -8.24 8.21 -4.21
CA ASP A 86 -9.09 8.49 -5.36
C ASP A 86 -9.84 9.80 -5.11
N ALA A 87 -9.45 10.84 -5.84
CA ALA A 87 -10.01 12.17 -5.64
C ALA A 87 -11.49 12.26 -6.04
N THR A 88 -11.98 11.32 -6.83
CA THR A 88 -13.41 11.27 -7.20
C THR A 88 -14.28 10.68 -6.09
N ASN A 89 -13.66 10.13 -5.04
CA ASN A 89 -14.36 9.52 -3.91
C ASN A 89 -13.57 9.79 -2.62
N ILE A 90 -13.31 11.07 -2.38
CA ILE A 90 -12.32 11.48 -1.39
C ILE A 90 -12.71 11.14 0.04
N GLU A 91 -13.99 11.30 0.41
CA GLU A 91 -14.43 11.02 1.78
C GLU A 91 -14.17 9.57 2.18
N ARG A 92 -14.47 8.64 1.28
CA ARG A 92 -14.25 7.22 1.52
C ARG A 92 -12.77 6.87 1.65
N ASN A 93 -11.94 7.53 0.83
CA ASN A 93 -10.50 7.29 0.85
C ASN A 93 -9.83 7.90 2.07
N LEU A 94 -10.27 9.08 2.52
CA LEU A 94 -9.65 9.76 3.65
C LEU A 94 -9.82 9.01 4.97
N TYR A 95 -10.82 8.17 5.10
CA TYR A 95 -10.99 7.38 6.33
C TYR A 95 -9.75 6.51 6.59
N LEU A 96 -9.26 5.82 5.57
CA LEU A 96 -8.04 5.04 5.67
C LEU A 96 -6.82 5.96 5.89
N SER A 97 -6.75 7.07 5.17
CA SER A 97 -5.62 8.00 5.29
C SER A 97 -5.44 8.51 6.71
N LEU A 98 -6.53 8.83 7.39
CA LEU A 98 -6.47 9.28 8.79
C LEU A 98 -5.94 8.19 9.72
N GLN A 99 -6.32 6.94 9.48
CA GLN A 99 -5.80 5.82 10.27
C GLN A 99 -4.30 5.59 10.01
N LEU A 100 -3.86 5.75 8.77
CA LEU A 100 -2.44 5.60 8.41
C LEU A 100 -1.59 6.69 9.05
N ILE A 101 -2.09 7.92 9.11
CA ILE A 101 -1.36 9.04 9.74
C ILE A 101 -1.08 8.75 11.21
N GLU A 102 -1.99 8.09 11.89
CA GLU A 102 -1.84 7.78 13.32
C GLU A 102 -0.71 6.80 13.62
N LEU A 103 -0.20 6.10 12.61
CA LEU A 103 0.91 5.15 12.78
C LEU A 103 2.28 5.83 12.93
N ASN A 104 2.36 7.13 12.67
CA ASN A 104 3.61 7.91 12.76
C ASN A 104 4.71 7.40 11.83
N ILE A 105 4.33 6.80 10.70
CA ILE A 105 5.26 6.43 9.63
C ILE A 105 5.25 7.56 8.61
N PRO A 106 6.41 8.00 8.09
CA PRO A 106 6.43 9.01 7.03
C PRO A 106 5.50 8.61 5.88
N MET A 107 4.66 9.53 5.44
CA MET A 107 3.63 9.22 4.46
C MET A 107 3.51 10.33 3.43
N VAL A 108 3.34 9.95 2.17
CA VAL A 108 2.93 10.86 1.11
C VAL A 108 1.58 10.41 0.57
N ILE A 109 0.78 11.37 0.15
CA ILE A 109 -0.53 11.08 -0.46
C ILE A 109 -0.39 11.30 -1.97
N ALA A 110 -0.75 10.27 -2.73
CA ALA A 110 -0.79 10.33 -4.19
C ALA A 110 -2.26 10.45 -4.62
N LEU A 111 -2.62 11.61 -5.14
CA LEU A 111 -3.98 11.82 -5.62
C LEU A 111 -4.13 11.25 -7.03
N ASN A 112 -5.15 10.43 -7.20
CA ASN A 112 -5.51 9.87 -8.49
C ASN A 112 -6.91 10.35 -8.87
N MET A 113 -7.05 10.84 -10.09
CA MET A 113 -8.33 11.33 -10.62
C MET A 113 -8.74 10.44 -11.78
N MET A 114 -9.56 9.47 -11.46
CA MET A 114 -10.07 8.53 -12.47
C MET A 114 -11.40 8.97 -13.04
#